data_63555f72fc56b488c25a1415f4c9d230
#
_entry.id   63555f72fc56b488c25a1415f4c9d230
#
_cell.length_a   1.000
_cell.length_b   1.000
_cell.length_c   1.000
_cell.angle_alpha   90.00
_cell.angle_beta   90.00
_cell.angle_gamma   90.00
#
_symmetry.space_group_name_H-M   'P 1'
#
loop_
_entity.id
_entity.type
_entity.pdbx_description
1 polymer ?
#
loop_
_entity_poly.entity_id
_entity_poly.type
_entity_poly.pdbx_seq_one_letter_code
_entity_poly.pdbx_strand_id
1 'polypeptide(L)'
;MSYSDLQQQPIAMFDMDGTLLDLAFDDFIWNHCLPERHAQVHQCSLEQSQQTLFHFYQQHKHTLSWYSSAFWTAKVGVDVLQLQYQHRQKIGPRAGCHQLLQQLKAKGYRCWLLTNADRAGLQLKLENVELRPYFEVMISSEELGHAKEETAFWQKLQQLHPFDPAQAVFIDDTVAVLKSAKDFGIRQLFSILQPSSSKAARSVTQLPYPALDHLTELFDYLEPNLQVTDAKTA
;
A
#
# COMPACT_ATOMS: atom_id res chain seq x y z
N MET A 1 -15.16 18.74 19.15
CA MET A 1 -13.79 18.91 18.61
C MET A 1 -13.82 20.04 17.61
N SER A 2 -12.96 21.03 17.73
CA SER A 2 -12.82 22.10 16.73
C SER A 2 -12.03 21.59 15.53
N TYR A 3 -12.16 22.28 14.38
CA TYR A 3 -11.38 21.93 13.16
C TYR A 3 -9.86 22.03 13.42
N SER A 4 -9.43 22.89 14.33
CA SER A 4 -8.04 23.03 14.79
C SER A 4 -7.56 21.82 15.60
N ASP A 5 -8.44 21.18 16.39
CA ASP A 5 -8.07 20.02 17.20
C ASP A 5 -7.85 18.78 16.34
N LEU A 6 -8.59 18.63 15.23
CA LEU A 6 -8.41 17.56 14.26
C LEU A 6 -7.07 17.65 13.51
N GLN A 7 -6.58 18.85 13.25
CA GLN A 7 -5.29 19.05 12.58
C GLN A 7 -4.08 18.72 13.48
N GLN A 8 -4.26 18.62 14.79
CA GLN A 8 -3.19 18.28 15.74
C GLN A 8 -3.09 16.78 16.03
N GLN A 9 -4.07 15.97 15.59
CA GLN A 9 -4.00 14.52 15.80
C GLN A 9 -2.96 13.89 14.89
N PRO A 10 -2.13 12.96 15.41
CA PRO A 10 -1.14 12.27 14.59
C PRO A 10 -1.82 11.43 13.50
N ILE A 11 -1.21 11.40 12.33
CA ILE A 11 -1.72 10.64 11.18
C ILE A 11 -0.84 9.43 10.94
N ALA A 12 -1.48 8.25 10.85
CA ALA A 12 -0.84 7.03 10.40
C ALA A 12 -1.35 6.69 9.00
N MET A 13 -0.46 6.74 8.02
CA MET A 13 -0.73 6.46 6.62
C MET A 13 -0.22 5.06 6.28
N PHE A 14 -0.98 4.31 5.52
CA PHE A 14 -0.68 2.95 5.16
C PHE A 14 -0.85 2.73 3.66
N ASP A 15 0.11 2.05 3.08
CA ASP A 15 -0.13 1.32 1.85
C ASP A 15 -1.06 0.12 2.10
N MET A 16 -1.60 -0.46 1.04
CA MET A 16 -2.52 -1.60 1.11
C MET A 16 -1.81 -2.93 0.83
N ASP A 17 -1.30 -3.10 -0.37
CA ASP A 17 -0.83 -4.39 -0.90
C ASP A 17 0.63 -4.67 -0.54
N GLY A 18 0.88 -5.71 0.25
CA GLY A 18 2.19 -5.98 0.84
C GLY A 18 2.42 -5.27 2.18
N THR A 19 1.49 -4.39 2.59
CA THR A 19 1.53 -3.66 3.87
C THR A 19 0.41 -4.11 4.81
N LEU A 20 -0.83 -3.80 4.51
CA LEU A 20 -2.00 -4.25 5.29
C LEU A 20 -2.54 -5.59 4.79
N LEU A 21 -2.52 -5.80 3.49
CA LEU A 21 -2.88 -7.05 2.84
C LEU A 21 -1.64 -7.84 2.43
N ASP A 22 -1.77 -9.17 2.44
CA ASP A 22 -0.71 -10.06 1.97
C ASP A 22 -0.56 -9.95 0.45
N LEU A 23 0.64 -9.65 -0.02
CA LEU A 23 0.96 -9.53 -1.45
C LEU A 23 0.90 -10.88 -2.19
N ALA A 24 0.75 -12.00 -1.49
CA ALA A 24 0.68 -13.33 -2.09
C ALA A 24 -0.48 -13.46 -3.09
N PHE A 25 -1.59 -12.73 -2.90
CA PHE A 25 -2.68 -12.67 -3.87
C PHE A 25 -2.21 -12.04 -5.19
N ASP A 26 -1.58 -10.88 -5.12
CA ASP A 26 -1.09 -10.19 -6.32
C ASP A 26 0.02 -10.99 -7.01
N ASP A 27 0.95 -11.56 -6.23
CA ASP A 27 1.97 -12.48 -6.75
C ASP A 27 1.35 -13.67 -7.52
N PHE A 28 0.27 -14.24 -6.99
CA PHE A 28 -0.44 -15.35 -7.64
C PHE A 28 -1.11 -14.92 -8.95
N ILE A 29 -1.78 -13.77 -8.96
CA ILE A 29 -2.43 -13.22 -10.16
C ILE A 29 -1.39 -12.93 -11.25
N TRP A 30 -0.37 -12.13 -10.93
CA TRP A 30 0.56 -11.60 -11.92
C TRP A 30 1.61 -12.62 -12.40
N ASN A 31 2.03 -13.57 -11.54
CA ASN A 31 3.10 -14.52 -11.87
C ASN A 31 2.60 -15.92 -12.26
N HIS A 32 1.31 -16.24 -12.01
CA HIS A 32 0.74 -17.55 -12.34
C HIS A 32 -0.50 -17.43 -13.21
N CYS A 33 -1.59 -16.82 -12.71
CA CYS A 33 -2.87 -16.82 -13.42
C CYS A 33 -2.82 -16.05 -14.74
N LEU A 34 -2.23 -14.86 -14.74
CA LEU A 34 -2.15 -14.03 -15.94
C LEU A 34 -1.28 -14.66 -17.02
N PRO A 35 -0.07 -15.19 -16.74
CA PRO A 35 0.70 -15.92 -17.75
C PRO A 35 -0.03 -17.11 -18.36
N GLU A 36 -0.70 -17.93 -17.54
CA GLU A 36 -1.48 -19.07 -18.03
C GLU A 36 -2.63 -18.62 -18.92
N ARG A 37 -3.38 -17.61 -18.50
CA ARG A 37 -4.51 -17.09 -19.29
C ARG A 37 -4.05 -16.40 -20.56
N HIS A 38 -2.97 -15.65 -20.51
CA HIS A 38 -2.36 -15.01 -21.69
C HIS A 38 -1.88 -16.06 -22.70
N ALA A 39 -1.23 -17.14 -22.25
CA ALA A 39 -0.81 -18.26 -23.11
C ALA A 39 -2.00 -18.88 -23.85
N GLN A 40 -3.13 -19.12 -23.15
CA GLN A 40 -4.35 -19.64 -23.74
C GLN A 40 -4.96 -18.71 -24.81
N VAL A 41 -5.07 -17.42 -24.49
CA VAL A 41 -5.65 -16.41 -25.39
C VAL A 41 -4.81 -16.22 -26.65
N HIS A 42 -3.48 -16.19 -26.50
CA HIS A 42 -2.55 -15.96 -27.61
C HIS A 42 -2.04 -17.25 -28.27
N GLN A 43 -2.52 -18.42 -27.85
CA GLN A 43 -2.15 -19.74 -28.41
C GLN A 43 -0.63 -19.94 -28.45
N CYS A 44 0.08 -19.51 -27.39
CA CYS A 44 1.53 -19.66 -27.23
C CYS A 44 1.89 -20.55 -26.03
N SER A 45 3.15 -20.94 -25.90
CA SER A 45 3.59 -21.68 -24.72
C SER A 45 3.57 -20.80 -23.47
N LEU A 46 3.49 -21.41 -22.27
CA LEU A 46 3.59 -20.69 -21.02
C LEU A 46 4.90 -19.90 -20.90
N GLU A 47 5.99 -20.48 -21.37
CA GLU A 47 7.30 -19.84 -21.38
C GLU A 47 7.32 -18.57 -22.25
N GLN A 48 6.77 -18.65 -23.46
CA GLN A 48 6.64 -17.49 -24.35
C GLN A 48 5.76 -16.39 -23.74
N SER A 49 4.67 -16.79 -23.10
CA SER A 49 3.79 -15.87 -22.38
C SER A 49 4.54 -15.15 -21.25
N GLN A 50 5.25 -15.89 -20.39
CA GLN A 50 6.04 -15.34 -19.30
C GLN A 50 7.10 -14.36 -19.79
N GLN A 51 7.83 -14.69 -20.85
CA GLN A 51 8.84 -13.80 -21.45
C GLN A 51 8.20 -12.51 -21.98
N THR A 52 7.06 -12.61 -22.66
CA THR A 52 6.34 -11.45 -23.20
C THR A 52 5.86 -10.54 -22.07
N LEU A 53 5.22 -11.10 -21.05
CA LEU A 53 4.72 -10.34 -19.90
C LEU A 53 5.87 -9.71 -19.12
N PHE A 54 6.97 -10.43 -18.91
CA PHE A 54 8.16 -9.89 -18.24
C PHE A 54 8.70 -8.66 -18.98
N HIS A 55 8.79 -8.72 -20.32
CA HIS A 55 9.21 -7.58 -21.12
C HIS A 55 8.27 -6.37 -20.92
N PHE A 56 6.95 -6.58 -20.95
CA PHE A 56 5.99 -5.51 -20.68
C PHE A 56 6.12 -4.95 -19.25
N TYR A 57 6.33 -5.81 -18.25
CA TYR A 57 6.52 -5.39 -16.86
C TYR A 57 7.75 -4.47 -16.73
N GLN A 58 8.87 -4.80 -17.37
CA GLN A 58 10.06 -3.95 -17.31
C GLN A 58 9.85 -2.56 -17.93
N GLN A 59 9.00 -2.44 -18.95
CA GLN A 59 8.73 -1.16 -19.61
C GLN A 59 7.84 -0.21 -18.79
N HIS A 60 6.98 -0.75 -17.93
CA HIS A 60 5.94 0.04 -17.25
C HIS A 60 6.12 0.14 -15.73
N LYS A 61 7.09 -0.57 -15.17
CA LYS A 61 7.37 -0.59 -13.74
C LYS A 61 7.48 0.83 -13.16
N HIS A 62 6.87 1.06 -12.01
CA HIS A 62 6.83 2.34 -11.28
C HIS A 62 6.14 3.50 -12.00
N THR A 63 5.33 3.23 -12.98
CA THR A 63 4.44 4.22 -13.61
C THR A 63 2.99 4.03 -13.14
N LEU A 64 2.15 5.05 -13.27
CA LEU A 64 0.73 4.91 -12.94
C LEU A 64 0.05 3.80 -13.76
N SER A 65 0.45 3.61 -15.03
CA SER A 65 -0.06 2.53 -15.88
C SER A 65 0.27 1.13 -15.35
N TRP A 66 1.39 0.97 -14.62
CA TRP A 66 1.75 -0.29 -13.97
C TRP A 66 0.67 -0.82 -13.03
N TYR A 67 -0.02 0.09 -12.36
CA TYR A 67 -1.03 -0.23 -11.35
C TYR A 67 -2.46 -0.31 -11.88
N SER A 68 -2.66 -0.04 -13.18
CA SER A 68 -3.99 0.01 -13.82
C SER A 68 -4.40 -1.34 -14.40
N SER A 69 -5.45 -1.96 -13.84
CA SER A 69 -6.05 -3.19 -14.39
C SER A 69 -6.62 -2.98 -15.81
N ALA A 70 -7.18 -1.79 -16.08
CA ALA A 70 -7.68 -1.44 -17.41
C ALA A 70 -6.55 -1.33 -18.44
N PHE A 71 -5.44 -0.70 -18.08
CA PHE A 71 -4.26 -0.65 -18.95
C PHE A 71 -3.75 -2.05 -19.30
N TRP A 72 -3.58 -2.90 -18.28
CA TRP A 72 -3.10 -4.26 -18.52
C TRP A 72 -4.09 -5.09 -19.33
N THR A 73 -5.39 -4.98 -19.07
CA THR A 73 -6.44 -5.64 -19.88
C THR A 73 -6.29 -5.30 -21.36
N ALA A 74 -6.16 -4.01 -21.68
CA ALA A 74 -5.95 -3.55 -23.05
C ALA A 74 -4.60 -4.02 -23.65
N LYS A 75 -3.54 -4.04 -22.82
CA LYS A 75 -2.17 -4.38 -23.27
C LYS A 75 -1.99 -5.87 -23.57
N VAL A 76 -2.61 -6.75 -22.76
CA VAL A 76 -2.36 -8.19 -22.82
C VAL A 76 -3.52 -9.00 -23.40
N GLY A 77 -4.68 -8.37 -23.68
CA GLY A 77 -5.87 -9.05 -24.21
C GLY A 77 -6.54 -10.02 -23.26
N VAL A 78 -6.27 -9.89 -21.96
CA VAL A 78 -6.88 -10.68 -20.87
C VAL A 78 -7.57 -9.72 -19.91
N ASP A 79 -8.83 -9.97 -19.57
CA ASP A 79 -9.51 -9.17 -18.54
C ASP A 79 -8.88 -9.45 -17.16
N VAL A 80 -7.96 -8.55 -16.78
CA VAL A 80 -7.16 -8.69 -15.54
C VAL A 80 -8.05 -8.52 -14.30
N LEU A 81 -9.00 -7.60 -14.34
CA LEU A 81 -9.89 -7.39 -13.21
C LEU A 81 -10.80 -8.60 -12.99
N GLN A 82 -11.37 -9.16 -14.05
CA GLN A 82 -12.15 -10.39 -13.96
C GLN A 82 -11.32 -11.56 -13.43
N LEU A 83 -10.06 -11.67 -13.84
CA LEU A 83 -9.15 -12.68 -13.32
C LEU A 83 -8.90 -12.50 -11.81
N GLN A 84 -8.74 -11.29 -11.33
CA GLN A 84 -8.64 -10.98 -9.90
C GLN A 84 -9.93 -11.36 -9.15
N TYR A 85 -11.11 -11.03 -9.70
CA TYR A 85 -12.41 -11.40 -9.10
C TYR A 85 -12.59 -12.92 -8.98
N GLN A 86 -12.13 -13.71 -9.94
CA GLN A 86 -12.19 -15.17 -9.90
C GLN A 86 -11.41 -15.77 -8.73
N HIS A 87 -10.37 -15.09 -8.27
CA HIS A 87 -9.47 -15.54 -7.21
C HIS A 87 -9.55 -14.72 -5.92
N ARG A 88 -10.55 -13.84 -5.79
CA ARG A 88 -10.70 -12.91 -4.67
C ARG A 88 -10.67 -13.53 -3.27
N GLN A 89 -11.04 -14.83 -3.15
CA GLN A 89 -10.97 -15.56 -1.88
C GLN A 89 -9.55 -15.73 -1.33
N LYS A 90 -8.52 -15.41 -2.13
CA LYS A 90 -7.11 -15.40 -1.70
C LYS A 90 -6.68 -14.06 -1.13
N ILE A 91 -7.51 -13.02 -1.25
CA ILE A 91 -7.23 -11.72 -0.64
C ILE A 91 -7.36 -11.86 0.88
N GLY A 92 -6.33 -11.51 1.62
CA GLY A 92 -6.34 -11.61 3.07
C GLY A 92 -5.51 -10.54 3.75
N PRO A 93 -5.89 -10.15 4.97
CA PRO A 93 -5.10 -9.21 5.76
C PRO A 93 -3.84 -9.89 6.27
N ARG A 94 -2.78 -9.10 6.42
CA ARG A 94 -1.57 -9.55 7.11
C ARG A 94 -1.85 -9.77 8.60
N ALA A 95 -1.04 -10.63 9.23
CA ALA A 95 -1.13 -10.85 10.67
C ALA A 95 -1.00 -9.53 11.45
N GLY A 96 -1.90 -9.32 12.41
CA GLY A 96 -1.93 -8.11 13.24
C GLY A 96 -2.56 -6.87 12.58
N CYS A 97 -3.02 -6.93 11.33
CA CYS A 97 -3.61 -5.78 10.61
C CYS A 97 -4.76 -5.14 11.39
N HIS A 98 -5.81 -5.86 11.69
CA HIS A 98 -6.97 -5.33 12.42
C HIS A 98 -6.60 -4.90 13.85
N GLN A 99 -5.71 -5.65 14.52
CA GLN A 99 -5.23 -5.30 15.87
C GLN A 99 -4.50 -3.96 15.86
N LEU A 100 -3.57 -3.74 14.90
CA LEU A 100 -2.87 -2.47 14.75
C LEU A 100 -3.86 -1.32 14.55
N LEU A 101 -4.78 -1.45 13.58
CA LEU A 101 -5.72 -0.38 13.22
C LEU A 101 -6.67 -0.03 14.38
N GLN A 102 -7.15 -1.04 15.12
CA GLN A 102 -7.96 -0.84 16.33
C GLN A 102 -7.20 -0.09 17.42
N GLN A 103 -5.94 -0.47 17.67
CA GLN A 103 -5.11 0.16 18.69
C GLN A 103 -4.73 1.60 18.32
N LEU A 104 -4.41 1.88 17.05
CA LEU A 104 -4.15 3.24 16.58
C LEU A 104 -5.37 4.13 16.76
N LYS A 105 -6.55 3.64 16.39
CA LYS A 105 -7.82 4.37 16.61
C LYS A 105 -8.07 4.64 18.08
N ALA A 106 -7.84 3.67 18.97
CA ALA A 106 -7.96 3.83 20.41
C ALA A 106 -6.97 4.86 21.00
N LYS A 107 -5.78 4.99 20.37
CA LYS A 107 -4.75 5.98 20.73
C LYS A 107 -4.98 7.36 20.08
N GLY A 108 -6.08 7.55 19.34
CA GLY A 108 -6.44 8.83 18.73
C GLY A 108 -5.72 9.15 17.41
N TYR A 109 -5.10 8.17 16.76
CA TYR A 109 -4.53 8.36 15.43
C TYR A 109 -5.64 8.45 14.36
N ARG A 110 -5.47 9.36 13.40
CA ARG A 110 -6.20 9.39 12.16
C ARG A 110 -5.51 8.43 11.19
N CYS A 111 -6.23 7.44 10.68
CA CYS A 111 -5.66 6.46 9.76
C CYS A 111 -6.05 6.78 8.32
N TRP A 112 -5.09 6.77 7.41
CA TRP A 112 -5.27 6.99 5.98
C TRP A 112 -4.74 5.80 5.18
N LEU A 113 -5.50 5.37 4.17
CA LEU A 113 -5.11 4.32 3.22
C LEU A 113 -4.69 4.97 1.90
N LEU A 114 -3.46 4.78 1.50
CA LEU A 114 -2.87 5.34 0.28
C LEU A 114 -2.32 4.20 -0.58
N THR A 115 -2.99 3.86 -1.67
CA THR A 115 -2.59 2.73 -2.51
C THR A 115 -2.31 3.14 -3.95
N ASN A 116 -1.37 2.43 -4.58
CA ASN A 116 -1.17 2.51 -6.02
C ASN A 116 -2.16 1.64 -6.82
N ALA A 117 -2.87 0.69 -6.20
CA ALA A 117 -3.93 -0.04 -6.88
C ALA A 117 -4.95 0.92 -7.48
N ASP A 118 -5.41 0.66 -8.69
CA ASP A 118 -6.48 1.45 -9.31
C ASP A 118 -7.79 1.32 -8.50
N ARG A 119 -8.77 2.17 -8.81
CA ARG A 119 -10.04 2.22 -8.06
C ARG A 119 -10.78 0.87 -8.08
N ALA A 120 -10.71 0.14 -9.18
CA ALA A 120 -11.36 -1.15 -9.32
C ALA A 120 -10.66 -2.21 -8.45
N GLY A 121 -9.35 -2.25 -8.43
CA GLY A 121 -8.56 -3.12 -7.55
C GLY A 121 -8.73 -2.79 -6.06
N LEU A 122 -8.73 -1.49 -5.71
CA LEU A 122 -9.05 -1.03 -4.35
C LEU A 122 -10.46 -1.49 -3.92
N GLN A 123 -11.46 -1.28 -4.76
CA GLN A 123 -12.84 -1.70 -4.46
C GLN A 123 -12.92 -3.22 -4.24
N LEU A 124 -12.34 -4.03 -5.14
CA LEU A 124 -12.30 -5.48 -5.01
C LEU A 124 -11.70 -5.91 -3.65
N LYS A 125 -10.59 -5.31 -3.24
CA LYS A 125 -9.92 -5.65 -1.98
C LYS A 125 -10.74 -5.26 -0.75
N LEU A 126 -11.37 -4.09 -0.77
CA LEU A 126 -12.24 -3.61 0.30
C LEU A 126 -13.58 -4.36 0.40
N GLU A 127 -14.01 -5.06 -0.64
CA GLU A 127 -15.17 -5.97 -0.60
C GLU A 127 -14.83 -7.31 0.08
N ASN A 128 -13.57 -7.69 0.12
CA ASN A 128 -13.12 -8.98 0.66
C ASN A 128 -12.46 -8.87 2.05
N VAL A 129 -11.99 -7.66 2.44
CA VAL A 129 -11.40 -7.40 3.75
C VAL A 129 -12.01 -6.14 4.36
N GLU A 130 -12.53 -6.26 5.57
CA GLU A 130 -13.19 -5.15 6.27
C GLU A 130 -12.17 -4.13 6.79
N LEU A 131 -11.70 -3.26 5.90
CA LEU A 131 -10.77 -2.18 6.24
C LEU A 131 -11.44 -0.80 6.37
N ARG A 132 -12.55 -0.56 5.64
CA ARG A 132 -13.21 0.76 5.57
C ARG A 132 -13.46 1.44 6.93
N PRO A 133 -13.91 0.75 8.00
CA PRO A 133 -14.23 1.40 9.26
C PRO A 133 -13.03 2.03 9.99
N TYR A 134 -11.82 1.69 9.58
CA TYR A 134 -10.61 2.20 10.23
C TYR A 134 -10.07 3.48 9.61
N PHE A 135 -10.44 3.79 8.37
CA PHE A 135 -9.82 4.86 7.59
C PHE A 135 -10.73 6.06 7.42
N GLU A 136 -10.20 7.24 7.72
CA GLU A 136 -10.82 8.53 7.45
C GLU A 136 -10.68 8.91 5.98
N VAL A 137 -9.51 8.63 5.39
CA VAL A 137 -9.16 8.90 3.99
C VAL A 137 -8.70 7.61 3.34
N MET A 138 -9.20 7.34 2.15
CA MET A 138 -8.76 6.22 1.30
C MET A 138 -8.57 6.74 -0.10
N ILE A 139 -7.34 6.70 -0.61
CA ILE A 139 -6.94 7.27 -1.90
C ILE A 139 -6.27 6.19 -2.76
N SER A 140 -6.79 6.02 -3.97
CA SER A 140 -6.07 5.39 -5.07
C SER A 140 -5.20 6.43 -5.78
N SER A 141 -3.97 6.07 -6.15
CA SER A 141 -3.09 6.94 -6.95
C SER A 141 -3.72 7.33 -8.29
N GLU A 142 -4.59 6.49 -8.83
CA GLU A 142 -5.38 6.80 -10.04
C GLU A 142 -6.23 8.07 -9.86
N GLU A 143 -6.79 8.32 -8.66
CA GLU A 143 -7.61 9.51 -8.37
C GLU A 143 -6.79 10.80 -8.43
N LEU A 144 -5.52 10.73 -8.07
CA LEU A 144 -4.60 11.85 -8.12
C LEU A 144 -3.88 11.98 -9.46
N GLY A 145 -3.94 10.94 -10.31
CA GLY A 145 -3.26 10.89 -11.60
C GLY A 145 -1.74 10.79 -11.53
N HIS A 146 -1.19 10.39 -10.37
CA HIS A 146 0.24 10.21 -10.11
C HIS A 146 0.47 9.00 -9.22
N ALA A 147 1.48 8.17 -9.52
CA ALA A 147 1.90 7.09 -8.67
C ALA A 147 2.56 7.63 -7.38
N LYS A 148 2.51 6.88 -6.28
CA LYS A 148 3.12 7.26 -4.98
C LYS A 148 4.64 7.48 -5.06
N GLU A 149 5.30 6.94 -6.06
CA GLU A 149 6.71 7.18 -6.37
C GLU A 149 6.99 8.61 -6.84
N GLU A 150 5.96 9.34 -7.28
CA GLU A 150 6.08 10.69 -7.79
C GLU A 150 5.80 11.72 -6.69
N THR A 151 6.63 12.75 -6.56
CA THR A 151 6.41 13.86 -5.62
C THR A 151 5.05 14.56 -5.83
N ALA A 152 4.57 14.58 -7.08
CA ALA A 152 3.27 15.17 -7.43
C ALA A 152 2.08 14.48 -6.74
N PHE A 153 2.16 13.15 -6.47
CA PHE A 153 1.18 12.43 -5.67
C PHE A 153 1.02 13.08 -4.29
N TRP A 154 2.12 13.28 -3.57
CA TRP A 154 2.14 13.83 -2.21
C TRP A 154 1.69 15.28 -2.16
N GLN A 155 2.07 16.08 -3.17
CA GLN A 155 1.63 17.48 -3.30
C GLN A 155 0.10 17.57 -3.48
N LYS A 156 -0.47 16.74 -4.37
CA LYS A 156 -1.93 16.69 -4.58
C LYS A 156 -2.66 16.14 -3.36
N LEU A 157 -2.13 15.10 -2.72
CA LEU A 157 -2.68 14.57 -1.49
C LEU A 157 -2.79 15.66 -0.42
N GLN A 158 -1.71 16.42 -0.18
CA GLN A 158 -1.68 17.49 0.82
C GLN A 158 -2.61 18.67 0.46
N GLN A 159 -2.81 18.96 -0.83
CA GLN A 159 -3.76 19.97 -1.27
C GLN A 159 -5.22 19.57 -0.97
N LEU A 160 -5.57 18.30 -1.19
CA LEU A 160 -6.92 17.78 -0.97
C LEU A 160 -7.20 17.47 0.51
N HIS A 161 -6.21 16.96 1.20
CA HIS A 161 -6.26 16.56 2.60
C HIS A 161 -5.07 17.18 3.34
N PRO A 162 -5.19 18.40 3.85
CA PRO A 162 -4.09 19.10 4.53
C PRO A 162 -3.59 18.33 5.76
N PHE A 163 -2.27 18.14 5.84
CA PHE A 163 -1.58 17.51 6.97
C PHE A 163 -0.16 18.05 7.11
N ASP A 164 0.44 17.88 8.30
CA ASP A 164 1.86 18.15 8.51
C ASP A 164 2.68 16.89 8.21
N PRO A 165 3.52 16.87 7.16
CA PRO A 165 4.33 15.71 6.81
C PRO A 165 5.31 15.30 7.93
N ALA A 166 5.77 16.27 8.75
CA ALA A 166 6.71 15.99 9.83
C ALA A 166 6.06 15.24 11.01
N GLN A 167 4.73 15.28 11.12
CA GLN A 167 3.93 14.60 12.16
C GLN A 167 3.29 13.30 11.65
N ALA A 168 3.43 13.00 10.36
CA ALA A 168 2.86 11.81 9.76
C ALA A 168 3.81 10.61 9.88
N VAL A 169 3.21 9.45 10.12
CA VAL A 169 3.86 8.13 10.00
C VAL A 169 3.39 7.49 8.71
N PHE A 170 4.28 6.91 7.92
CA PHE A 170 3.90 6.19 6.70
C PHE A 170 4.58 4.83 6.61
N ILE A 171 3.78 3.83 6.33
CA ILE A 171 4.19 2.43 6.21
C ILE A 171 3.89 1.95 4.80
N ASP A 172 4.92 1.43 4.11
CA ASP A 172 4.82 0.94 2.73
C ASP A 172 5.90 -0.13 2.49
N ASP A 173 5.58 -1.15 1.72
CA ASP A 173 6.54 -2.21 1.40
C ASP A 173 7.53 -1.82 0.29
N THR A 174 7.23 -0.76 -0.47
CA THR A 174 7.98 -0.33 -1.65
C THR A 174 8.97 0.79 -1.32
N VAL A 175 10.27 0.48 -1.38
CA VAL A 175 11.36 1.42 -1.05
C VAL A 175 11.31 2.71 -1.88
N ALA A 176 10.94 2.62 -3.16
CA ALA A 176 10.82 3.79 -4.03
C ALA A 176 9.72 4.75 -3.57
N VAL A 177 8.61 4.22 -3.08
CA VAL A 177 7.49 4.99 -2.50
C VAL A 177 7.92 5.65 -1.19
N LEU A 178 8.58 4.90 -0.29
CA LEU A 178 9.11 5.46 0.96
C LEU A 178 10.12 6.57 0.70
N LYS A 179 10.95 6.42 -0.35
CA LYS A 179 11.89 7.48 -0.75
C LYS A 179 11.14 8.74 -1.20
N SER A 180 10.14 8.61 -2.05
CA SER A 180 9.31 9.75 -2.50
C SER A 180 8.62 10.46 -1.33
N ALA A 181 8.06 9.68 -0.39
CA ALA A 181 7.46 10.21 0.84
C ALA A 181 8.47 10.99 1.70
N LYS A 182 9.70 10.45 1.84
CA LYS A 182 10.80 11.13 2.54
C LYS A 182 11.18 12.44 1.88
N ASP A 183 11.36 12.42 0.55
CA ASP A 183 11.72 13.60 -0.22
C ASP A 183 10.64 14.70 -0.13
N PHE A 184 9.37 14.30 0.04
CA PHE A 184 8.25 15.22 0.31
C PHE A 184 8.25 15.79 1.73
N GLY A 185 8.88 15.12 2.71
CA GLY A 185 9.03 15.60 4.08
C GLY A 185 8.43 14.73 5.19
N ILE A 186 7.88 13.56 4.86
CA ILE A 186 7.44 12.58 5.86
C ILE A 186 8.68 12.00 6.54
N ARG A 187 8.73 12.07 7.89
CA ARG A 187 9.93 11.71 8.66
C ARG A 187 9.90 10.31 9.25
N GLN A 188 8.71 9.83 9.63
CA GLN A 188 8.54 8.51 10.24
C GLN A 188 8.10 7.52 9.14
N LEU A 189 9.06 6.74 8.66
CA LEU A 189 8.89 5.85 7.52
C LEU A 189 9.28 4.43 7.93
N PHE A 190 8.41 3.46 7.64
CA PHE A 190 8.61 2.06 7.94
C PHE A 190 8.39 1.20 6.72
N SER A 191 9.28 0.23 6.52
CA SER A 191 9.13 -0.81 5.52
C SER A 191 8.47 -2.06 6.12
N ILE A 192 8.13 -3.01 5.26
CA ILE A 192 7.64 -4.33 5.66
C ILE A 192 8.71 -5.37 5.35
N LEU A 193 9.04 -6.22 6.33
CA LEU A 193 10.09 -7.21 6.15
C LEU A 193 9.68 -8.32 5.18
N GLN A 194 8.46 -8.83 5.28
CA GLN A 194 7.93 -9.88 4.40
C GLN A 194 6.58 -9.46 3.79
N PRO A 195 6.54 -8.69 2.69
CA PRO A 195 5.29 -8.24 2.07
C PRO A 195 4.38 -9.37 1.60
N SER A 196 4.98 -10.47 1.14
CA SER A 196 4.28 -11.63 0.60
C SER A 196 4.62 -12.89 1.40
N SER A 197 3.62 -13.58 1.90
CA SER A 197 3.80 -14.88 2.58
C SER A 197 4.26 -15.99 1.62
N SER A 198 4.13 -15.79 0.32
CA SER A 198 4.61 -16.73 -0.71
C SER A 198 6.13 -16.63 -0.98
N LYS A 199 6.81 -15.65 -0.40
CA LYS A 199 8.24 -15.38 -0.61
C LYS A 199 9.00 -15.34 0.72
N ALA A 200 10.31 -15.56 0.66
CA ALA A 200 11.16 -15.37 1.83
C ALA A 200 11.17 -13.90 2.29
N ALA A 201 11.33 -13.70 3.59
CA ALA A 201 11.52 -12.37 4.16
C ALA A 201 12.77 -11.69 3.56
N ARG A 202 12.72 -10.38 3.43
CA ARG A 202 13.84 -9.55 2.99
C ARG A 202 14.92 -9.49 4.06
N SER A 203 16.16 -9.26 3.66
CA SER A 203 17.21 -8.97 4.64
C SER A 203 17.05 -7.55 5.18
N VAL A 204 17.03 -7.38 6.49
CA VAL A 204 16.96 -6.07 7.16
C VAL A 204 18.09 -5.15 6.71
N THR A 205 19.28 -5.70 6.45
CA THR A 205 20.45 -4.92 6.02
C THR A 205 20.31 -4.35 4.60
N GLN A 206 19.34 -4.80 3.83
CA GLN A 206 19.07 -4.31 2.47
C GLN A 206 17.96 -3.25 2.44
N LEU A 207 17.29 -3.00 3.57
CA LEU A 207 16.22 -2.02 3.66
C LEU A 207 16.75 -0.71 4.25
N PRO A 208 16.55 0.44 3.55
CA PRO A 208 17.05 1.74 4.01
C PRO A 208 16.19 2.39 5.09
N TYR A 209 15.07 1.74 5.46
CA TYR A 209 14.14 2.17 6.49
C TYR A 209 13.91 1.05 7.51
N PRO A 210 13.57 1.38 8.78
CA PRO A 210 13.15 0.37 9.74
C PRO A 210 12.06 -0.51 9.14
N ALA A 211 12.17 -1.83 9.30
CA ALA A 211 11.24 -2.79 8.70
C ALA A 211 10.48 -3.53 9.81
N LEU A 212 9.17 -3.61 9.66
CA LEU A 212 8.28 -4.31 10.55
C LEU A 212 8.14 -5.77 10.08
N ASP A 213 8.40 -6.72 10.95
CA ASP A 213 8.07 -8.13 10.75
C ASP A 213 6.59 -8.35 11.07
N HIS A 214 6.15 -7.86 12.23
CA HIS A 214 4.75 -7.77 12.61
C HIS A 214 4.27 -6.32 12.63
N LEU A 215 3.06 -6.09 12.13
CA LEU A 215 2.49 -4.72 12.04
C LEU A 215 2.39 -4.03 13.41
N THR A 216 2.16 -4.79 14.48
CA THR A 216 2.04 -4.25 15.85
C THR A 216 3.37 -3.75 16.43
N GLU A 217 4.52 -4.11 15.85
CA GLU A 217 5.83 -3.57 16.25
C GLU A 217 5.93 -2.06 16.00
N LEU A 218 5.03 -1.50 15.18
CA LEU A 218 4.95 -0.05 14.99
C LEU A 218 4.84 0.70 16.33
N PHE A 219 4.19 0.13 17.34
CA PHE A 219 4.04 0.78 18.64
C PHE A 219 5.36 0.96 19.41
N ASP A 220 6.34 0.08 19.20
CA ASP A 220 7.67 0.18 19.81
C ASP A 220 8.40 1.46 19.37
N TYR A 221 8.02 2.01 18.21
CA TYR A 221 8.57 3.25 17.65
C TYR A 221 7.73 4.50 17.95
N LEU A 222 6.42 4.33 18.22
CA LEU A 222 5.51 5.46 18.46
C LEU A 222 5.43 5.88 19.94
N GLU A 223 5.66 4.99 20.89
CA GLU A 223 5.48 5.22 22.34
C GLU A 223 6.44 6.23 22.99
N PRO A 224 7.67 6.47 22.51
CA PRO A 224 8.54 7.47 23.12
C PRO A 224 8.03 8.91 23.05
N ASN A 225 7.08 9.21 22.18
CA ASN A 225 6.59 10.58 21.95
C ASN A 225 5.35 10.97 22.75
N LEU A 226 4.74 10.06 23.52
CA LEU A 226 3.51 10.33 24.29
C LEU A 226 3.75 10.76 25.76
N GLN A 227 5.01 10.85 26.22
CA GLN A 227 5.32 11.16 27.63
C GLN A 227 5.64 12.64 27.94
N VAL A 228 5.33 13.61 27.09
CA VAL A 228 5.75 15.02 27.30
C VAL A 228 4.60 15.99 27.59
N THR A 229 3.43 15.58 28.06
CA THR A 229 2.38 16.54 28.40
C THR A 229 1.78 16.45 29.80
N ASP A 230 2.34 15.65 30.71
CA ASP A 230 1.83 15.66 32.12
C ASP A 230 2.92 16.03 33.14
N ALA A 231 3.42 17.25 33.06
CA ALA A 231 4.10 17.85 34.23
C ALA A 231 4.18 19.39 34.11
N LYS A 232 3.04 20.06 34.34
CA LYS A 232 3.01 21.43 34.88
C LYS A 232 1.60 21.82 35.25
N THR A 233 1.15 21.45 36.44
CA THR A 233 0.31 22.28 37.30
C THR A 233 0.39 21.71 38.73
N ALA A 234 1.26 22.28 39.47
CA ALA A 234 1.15 22.38 40.94
C ALA A 234 1.44 23.82 41.30
#